data_506ca452ef037edbf900ab4ec1e61774
#
_entry.id   506ca452ef037edbf900ab4ec1e61774
#
_cell.length_a   1.000
_cell.length_b   1.000
_cell.length_c   1.000
_cell.angle_alpha   90.00
_cell.angle_beta   90.00
_cell.angle_gamma   90.00
#
_symmetry.space_group_name_H-M   'P 1'
#
loop_
_entity.id
_entity.type
_entity.pdbx_description
1 polymer ?
#
loop_
_entity_poly.entity_id
_entity_poly.type
_entity_poly.pdbx_seq_one_letter_code
_entity_poly.pdbx_strand_id
1 'polypeptide(L)'
;MKITKFPQSCLLIETKGKKILTDPGNLKYKEEYFDIWNNVDIILITHKHPDHCNAEILEKLNKNIIIYSTKEVAEANKSLKISIIKENDIIELDNIKIEVVHAIHGYQPLLKGAKEVHENVGYIIDDESNRLYTTSDTICFKNDYKADILCIPVTGYGLTMSAFEASLYAKEVGAVLTIPIHMDNTAFPPDFNFIKEMFEKYEVEYEILDNDESIEVE
;
A
#
# COMPACT_ATOMS: atom_id res chain seq x y z
N MET A 1 1.57 8.94 14.77
CA MET A 1 1.95 8.45 13.43
C MET A 1 1.49 9.44 12.37
N LYS A 2 2.36 9.84 11.41
CA LYS A 2 1.98 10.69 10.29
C LYS A 2 1.99 9.88 8.99
N ILE A 3 0.96 10.03 8.19
CA ILE A 3 0.78 9.31 6.93
C ILE A 3 0.63 10.34 5.81
N THR A 4 1.52 10.31 4.81
CA THR A 4 1.42 11.13 3.62
C THR A 4 1.08 10.24 2.44
N LYS A 5 0.01 10.57 1.71
CA LYS A 5 -0.40 9.83 0.52
C LYS A 5 0.31 10.40 -0.72
N PHE A 6 0.90 9.51 -1.51
CA PHE A 6 1.34 9.74 -2.88
C PHE A 6 0.42 9.01 -3.88
N PRO A 7 0.65 9.12 -5.20
CA PRO A 7 -0.21 8.44 -6.17
C PRO A 7 -0.33 6.94 -5.97
N GLN A 8 -1.49 6.41 -6.30
CA GLN A 8 -1.89 5.00 -6.19
C GLN A 8 -1.88 4.50 -4.75
N SER A 9 -1.06 3.51 -4.45
CA SER A 9 -0.94 2.91 -3.12
C SER A 9 0.33 3.36 -2.38
N CYS A 10 1.03 4.38 -2.92
CA CYS A 10 2.27 4.85 -2.31
C CYS A 10 1.97 5.71 -1.07
N LEU A 11 2.56 5.32 0.06
CA LEU A 11 2.43 6.01 1.34
C LEU A 11 3.80 6.24 1.96
N LEU A 12 4.00 7.41 2.55
CA LEU A 12 5.09 7.66 3.49
C LEU A 12 4.54 7.65 4.91
N ILE A 13 5.05 6.75 5.73
CA ILE A 13 4.65 6.58 7.12
C ILE A 13 5.82 7.05 7.98
N GLU A 14 5.59 8.11 8.77
CA GLU A 14 6.58 8.68 9.68
C GLU A 14 6.14 8.40 11.12
N THR A 15 6.92 7.61 11.84
CA THR A 15 6.63 7.25 13.23
C THR A 15 7.90 6.87 13.99
N LYS A 16 7.96 7.14 15.30
CA LYS A 16 9.11 6.84 16.18
C LYS A 16 10.47 7.34 15.60
N GLY A 17 10.45 8.44 14.84
CA GLY A 17 11.63 9.00 14.18
C GLY A 17 12.11 8.23 12.93
N LYS A 18 11.33 7.28 12.43
CA LYS A 18 11.58 6.52 11.21
C LYS A 18 10.64 6.91 10.10
N LYS A 19 11.10 6.69 8.86
CA LYS A 19 10.37 6.92 7.61
C LYS A 19 10.28 5.64 6.81
N ILE A 20 9.07 5.14 6.62
CA ILE A 20 8.77 3.92 5.88
C ILE A 20 8.00 4.33 4.63
N LEU A 21 8.52 3.99 3.46
CA LEU A 21 7.85 4.24 2.18
C LEU A 21 7.27 2.95 1.64
N THR A 22 5.99 2.93 1.29
CA THR A 22 5.34 1.77 0.68
C THR A 22 5.03 2.04 -0.78
N ASP A 23 5.18 1.03 -1.64
CA ASP A 23 4.79 1.01 -3.05
C ASP A 23 5.14 2.28 -3.85
N PRO A 24 6.41 2.73 -3.89
CA PRO A 24 6.84 3.88 -4.69
C PRO A 24 6.77 3.57 -6.19
N GLY A 25 5.60 3.78 -6.78
CA GLY A 25 5.28 3.46 -8.17
C GLY A 25 5.64 4.55 -9.17
N ASN A 26 5.44 4.24 -10.45
CA ASN A 26 5.73 5.17 -11.54
C ASN A 26 4.51 6.00 -11.99
N LEU A 27 3.29 5.61 -11.60
CA LEU A 27 2.08 6.31 -12.01
C LEU A 27 2.03 7.70 -11.37
N LYS A 28 1.88 8.75 -12.18
CA LYS A 28 1.89 10.16 -11.74
C LYS A 28 3.12 10.54 -10.89
N TYR A 29 4.25 9.83 -11.06
CA TYR A 29 5.51 10.21 -10.41
C TYR A 29 5.88 11.65 -10.77
N LYS A 30 6.38 12.40 -9.77
CA LYS A 30 6.91 13.75 -9.93
C LYS A 30 8.37 13.77 -9.48
N GLU A 31 9.24 14.56 -10.14
CA GLU A 31 10.67 14.66 -9.78
C GLU A 31 10.90 15.13 -8.33
N GLU A 32 9.98 15.93 -7.79
CA GLU A 32 10.02 16.40 -6.41
C GLU A 32 9.88 15.27 -5.37
N TYR A 33 9.36 14.10 -5.74
CA TYR A 33 9.30 12.93 -4.88
C TYR A 33 10.67 12.29 -4.66
N PHE A 34 11.61 12.50 -5.59
CA PHE A 34 12.93 11.90 -5.49
C PHE A 34 13.62 12.22 -4.16
N ASP A 35 13.68 13.51 -3.79
CA ASP A 35 14.33 13.93 -2.56
C ASP A 35 13.64 13.38 -1.31
N ILE A 36 12.32 13.26 -1.32
CA ILE A 36 11.54 12.67 -0.22
C ILE A 36 11.86 11.18 -0.10
N TRP A 37 11.77 10.45 -1.22
CA TRP A 37 12.01 9.00 -1.27
C TRP A 37 13.48 8.64 -0.99
N ASN A 38 14.41 9.54 -1.33
CA ASN A 38 15.84 9.35 -1.07
C ASN A 38 16.24 9.53 0.41
N ASN A 39 15.32 10.00 1.25
CA ASN A 39 15.51 10.27 2.67
C ASN A 39 14.61 9.40 3.57
N VAL A 40 14.30 8.17 3.16
CA VAL A 40 13.58 7.20 3.97
C VAL A 40 14.52 6.14 4.57
N ASP A 41 14.10 5.47 5.63
CA ASP A 41 14.89 4.42 6.27
C ASP A 41 14.74 3.08 5.51
N ILE A 42 13.52 2.73 5.14
CA ILE A 42 13.21 1.50 4.38
C ILE A 42 12.11 1.73 3.33
N ILE A 43 12.08 0.84 2.36
CA ILE A 43 11.04 0.76 1.34
C ILE A 43 10.42 -0.63 1.37
N LEU A 44 9.09 -0.68 1.37
CA LEU A 44 8.27 -1.89 1.33
C LEU A 44 7.51 -1.94 0.00
N ILE A 45 7.71 -2.97 -0.80
CA ILE A 45 7.01 -3.14 -2.08
C ILE A 45 6.16 -4.40 -2.00
N THR A 46 4.89 -4.29 -2.33
CA THR A 46 3.91 -5.36 -2.18
C THR A 46 3.94 -6.36 -3.31
N HIS A 47 4.05 -5.88 -4.56
CA HIS A 47 4.06 -6.72 -5.76
C HIS A 47 4.77 -6.04 -6.95
N LYS A 48 4.85 -6.74 -8.09
CA LYS A 48 5.73 -6.38 -9.22
C LYS A 48 5.18 -5.33 -10.20
N HIS A 49 3.95 -4.84 -10.06
CA HIS A 49 3.41 -3.87 -11.01
C HIS A 49 4.17 -2.54 -10.95
N PRO A 50 4.37 -1.86 -12.10
CA PRO A 50 5.17 -0.63 -12.14
C PRO A 50 4.59 0.54 -11.36
N ASP A 51 3.29 0.57 -11.15
CA ASP A 51 2.60 1.58 -10.33
C ASP A 51 2.78 1.34 -8.81
N HIS A 52 3.47 0.25 -8.43
CA HIS A 52 3.92 -0.05 -7.06
C HIS A 52 5.46 -0.14 -6.95
N CYS A 53 6.16 -0.34 -8.08
CA CYS A 53 7.61 -0.47 -8.11
C CYS A 53 8.21 0.33 -9.27
N ASN A 54 8.61 1.59 -9.02
CA ASN A 54 9.32 2.41 -10.00
C ASN A 54 10.82 2.06 -10.00
N ALA A 55 11.18 0.95 -10.63
CA ALA A 55 12.55 0.45 -10.62
C ALA A 55 13.58 1.49 -11.10
N GLU A 56 13.24 2.30 -12.11
CA GLU A 56 14.14 3.33 -12.66
C GLU A 56 14.54 4.37 -11.60
N ILE A 57 13.61 4.80 -10.78
CA ILE A 57 13.87 5.77 -9.70
C ILE A 57 14.54 5.08 -8.52
N LEU A 58 14.07 3.90 -8.13
CA LEU A 58 14.61 3.15 -7.00
C LEU A 58 16.11 2.80 -7.17
N GLU A 59 16.56 2.56 -8.40
CA GLU A 59 17.97 2.35 -8.72
C GLU A 59 18.85 3.56 -8.41
N LYS A 60 18.30 4.76 -8.44
CA LYS A 60 19.01 6.03 -8.24
C LYS A 60 19.04 6.45 -6.78
N LEU A 61 18.20 5.87 -5.92
CA LEU A 61 18.11 6.22 -4.51
C LEU A 61 19.37 5.81 -3.72
N ASN A 62 19.48 6.36 -2.51
CA ASN A 62 20.55 6.06 -1.57
C ASN A 62 20.68 4.55 -1.34
N LYS A 63 21.86 4.00 -1.58
CA LYS A 63 22.14 2.55 -1.49
C LYS A 63 22.09 1.99 -0.06
N ASN A 64 21.98 2.84 0.95
CA ASN A 64 21.78 2.42 2.33
C ASN A 64 20.31 2.13 2.66
N ILE A 65 19.36 2.59 1.82
CA ILE A 65 17.95 2.26 1.96
C ILE A 65 17.75 0.77 1.68
N ILE A 66 17.14 0.06 2.62
CA ILE A 66 16.82 -1.35 2.44
C ILE A 66 15.44 -1.46 1.78
N ILE A 67 15.38 -2.17 0.66
CA ILE A 67 14.13 -2.46 -0.04
C ILE A 67 13.72 -3.89 0.32
N TYR A 68 12.53 -4.04 0.91
CA TYR A 68 11.92 -5.33 1.19
C TYR A 68 10.81 -5.62 0.19
N SER A 69 10.78 -6.82 -0.36
CA SER A 69 9.71 -7.26 -1.25
C SER A 69 9.72 -8.77 -1.47
N THR A 70 8.75 -9.26 -2.25
CA THR A 70 8.62 -10.66 -2.63
C THR A 70 9.72 -11.09 -3.61
N LYS A 71 9.89 -12.39 -3.75
CA LYS A 71 10.82 -12.97 -4.74
C LYS A 71 10.41 -12.60 -6.17
N GLU A 72 9.12 -12.57 -6.47
CA GLU A 72 8.61 -12.19 -7.80
C GLU A 72 9.00 -10.77 -8.19
N VAL A 73 8.98 -9.82 -7.24
CA VAL A 73 9.45 -8.43 -7.47
C VAL A 73 10.96 -8.41 -7.74
N ALA A 74 11.74 -9.15 -6.96
CA ALA A 74 13.19 -9.24 -7.16
C ALA A 74 13.57 -9.87 -8.51
N GLU A 75 12.85 -10.89 -8.95
CA GLU A 75 13.05 -11.51 -10.25
C GLU A 75 12.68 -10.60 -11.43
N ALA A 76 11.63 -9.78 -11.26
CA ALA A 76 11.19 -8.81 -12.25
C ALA A 76 12.11 -7.58 -12.35
N ASN A 77 12.83 -7.23 -11.27
CA ASN A 77 13.65 -6.01 -11.16
C ASN A 77 15.07 -6.33 -10.70
N LYS A 78 15.82 -7.08 -11.51
CA LYS A 78 17.16 -7.62 -11.19
C LYS A 78 18.24 -6.57 -10.89
N SER A 79 18.02 -5.33 -11.27
CA SER A 79 18.90 -4.19 -10.96
C SER A 79 18.76 -3.70 -9.52
N LEU A 80 17.62 -3.96 -8.87
CA LEU A 80 17.39 -3.59 -7.49
C LEU A 80 17.97 -4.64 -6.53
N LYS A 81 18.58 -4.15 -5.46
CA LYS A 81 19.00 -4.99 -4.33
C LYS A 81 17.81 -5.13 -3.37
N ILE A 82 17.05 -6.21 -3.49
CA ILE A 82 15.86 -6.48 -2.67
C ILE A 82 16.18 -7.52 -1.60
N SER A 83 15.82 -7.20 -0.35
CA SER A 83 15.74 -8.16 0.75
C SER A 83 14.43 -8.92 0.61
N ILE A 84 14.51 -10.20 0.24
CA ILE A 84 13.33 -11.02 -0.05
C ILE A 84 12.60 -11.37 1.25
N ILE A 85 11.29 -11.11 1.25
CA ILE A 85 10.36 -11.45 2.31
C ILE A 85 9.17 -12.23 1.75
N LYS A 86 8.42 -12.86 2.65
CA LYS A 86 7.22 -13.62 2.33
C LYS A 86 6.19 -13.45 3.46
N GLU A 87 4.98 -13.88 3.20
CA GLU A 87 3.92 -13.96 4.22
C GLU A 87 4.40 -14.59 5.52
N ASN A 88 3.99 -14.00 6.65
CA ASN A 88 4.37 -14.32 8.03
C ASN A 88 5.81 -13.94 8.44
N ASP A 89 6.59 -13.32 7.58
CA ASP A 89 7.84 -12.71 8.00
C ASP A 89 7.58 -11.45 8.84
N ILE A 90 8.54 -11.15 9.70
CA ILE A 90 8.53 -9.94 10.55
C ILE A 90 9.80 -9.15 10.26
N ILE A 91 9.64 -7.85 10.02
CA ILE A 91 10.74 -6.90 9.90
C ILE A 91 10.74 -6.04 11.16
N GLU A 92 11.86 -6.03 11.86
CA GLU A 92 12.07 -5.17 13.02
C GLU A 92 12.83 -3.90 12.59
N LEU A 93 12.29 -2.73 12.92
CA LEU A 93 12.90 -1.43 12.67
C LEU A 93 12.88 -0.62 13.96
N ASP A 94 13.92 -0.77 14.79
CA ASP A 94 13.99 -0.25 16.16
C ASP A 94 12.73 -0.68 16.98
N ASN A 95 11.89 0.28 17.39
CA ASN A 95 10.65 0.03 18.15
C ASN A 95 9.41 -0.07 17.24
N ILE A 96 9.60 -0.42 15.98
CA ILE A 96 8.52 -0.62 15.01
C ILE A 96 8.59 -2.07 14.53
N LYS A 97 7.46 -2.76 14.62
CA LYS A 97 7.28 -4.12 14.09
C LYS A 97 6.47 -4.05 12.81
N ILE A 98 6.97 -4.68 11.75
CA ILE A 98 6.27 -4.76 10.47
C ILE A 98 5.97 -6.23 10.17
N GLU A 99 4.70 -6.57 10.15
CA GLU A 99 4.22 -7.91 9.82
C GLU A 99 3.93 -7.98 8.32
N VAL A 100 4.47 -8.99 7.65
CA VAL A 100 4.17 -9.28 6.24
C VAL A 100 2.96 -10.20 6.19
N VAL A 101 1.86 -9.70 5.65
CA VAL A 101 0.58 -10.42 5.67
C VAL A 101 0.14 -10.82 4.26
N HIS A 102 -0.75 -11.80 4.20
CA HIS A 102 -1.32 -12.29 2.94
C HIS A 102 -2.09 -11.19 2.21
N ALA A 103 -1.97 -11.16 0.88
CA ALA A 103 -2.80 -10.36 0.00
C ALA A 103 -3.01 -11.10 -1.33
N ILE A 104 -4.15 -10.90 -1.98
CA ILE A 104 -4.52 -11.59 -3.22
C ILE A 104 -4.79 -10.55 -4.29
N HIS A 105 -3.86 -10.37 -5.21
CA HIS A 105 -4.08 -9.49 -6.36
C HIS A 105 -5.10 -10.14 -7.31
N GLY A 106 -6.14 -9.38 -7.66
CA GLY A 106 -7.11 -9.83 -8.65
C GLY A 106 -6.49 -9.93 -10.05
N TYR A 107 -7.05 -10.77 -10.90
CA TYR A 107 -6.59 -10.95 -12.27
C TYR A 107 -7.74 -10.87 -13.26
N GLN A 108 -7.58 -10.05 -14.28
CA GLN A 108 -8.57 -9.85 -15.34
C GLN A 108 -8.00 -10.29 -16.69
N PRO A 109 -8.15 -11.56 -17.09
CA PRO A 109 -7.48 -12.14 -18.24
C PRO A 109 -7.91 -11.53 -19.59
N LEU A 110 -9.07 -10.86 -19.63
CA LEU A 110 -9.57 -10.20 -20.83
C LEU A 110 -8.99 -8.79 -21.03
N LEU A 111 -8.30 -8.24 -20.05
CA LEU A 111 -7.60 -6.96 -20.20
C LEU A 111 -6.34 -7.18 -21.03
N LYS A 112 -6.23 -6.41 -22.15
CA LYS A 112 -5.06 -6.45 -23.00
C LYS A 112 -3.81 -6.00 -22.22
N GLY A 113 -2.80 -6.87 -22.16
CA GLY A 113 -1.55 -6.59 -21.46
C GLY A 113 -1.59 -6.87 -19.94
N ALA A 114 -2.70 -7.39 -19.42
CA ALA A 114 -2.77 -7.84 -18.03
C ALA A 114 -1.64 -8.83 -17.70
N LYS A 115 -0.97 -8.60 -16.59
CA LYS A 115 0.06 -9.50 -16.07
C LYS A 115 -0.41 -10.04 -14.73
N GLU A 116 -0.47 -11.35 -14.62
CA GLU A 116 -0.82 -12.00 -13.36
C GLU A 116 0.27 -11.78 -12.31
N VAL A 117 -0.14 -11.51 -11.08
CA VAL A 117 0.71 -11.40 -9.91
C VAL A 117 0.53 -12.69 -9.10
N HIS A 118 1.63 -13.40 -8.85
CA HIS A 118 1.61 -14.67 -8.12
C HIS A 118 2.05 -14.50 -6.65
N GLU A 119 2.85 -13.49 -6.39
CA GLU A 119 3.28 -13.15 -5.02
C GLU A 119 2.87 -11.70 -4.72
N ASN A 120 1.92 -11.55 -3.80
CA ASN A 120 1.42 -10.28 -3.31
C ASN A 120 1.33 -10.31 -1.80
N VAL A 121 1.72 -9.23 -1.14
CA VAL A 121 1.70 -9.09 0.31
C VAL A 121 1.13 -7.73 0.72
N GLY A 122 0.56 -7.68 1.91
CA GLY A 122 0.28 -6.44 2.62
C GLY A 122 1.26 -6.28 3.79
N TYR A 123 1.21 -5.12 4.45
CA TYR A 123 2.05 -4.81 5.60
C TYR A 123 1.23 -4.25 6.75
N ILE A 124 1.42 -4.80 7.95
CA ILE A 124 0.91 -4.21 9.18
C ILE A 124 2.10 -3.60 9.93
N ILE A 125 2.08 -2.29 10.11
CA ILE A 125 3.13 -1.51 10.74
C ILE A 125 2.64 -1.12 12.14
N ASP A 126 3.28 -1.66 13.16
CA ASP A 126 2.94 -1.48 14.57
C ASP A 126 4.05 -0.69 15.27
N ASP A 127 3.72 0.49 15.79
CA ASP A 127 4.63 1.36 16.53
C ASP A 127 4.36 1.36 18.05
N GLU A 128 3.68 0.33 18.56
CA GLU A 128 3.21 0.16 19.94
C GLU A 128 2.04 1.10 20.34
N SER A 129 1.78 2.16 19.57
CA SER A 129 0.68 3.11 19.81
C SER A 129 -0.43 2.96 18.78
N ASN A 130 -0.05 2.72 17.53
CA ASN A 130 -0.94 2.58 16.38
C ASN A 130 -0.52 1.39 15.53
N ARG A 131 -1.50 0.67 15.02
CA ARG A 131 -1.33 -0.39 14.00
C ARG A 131 -1.90 0.09 12.68
N LEU A 132 -1.04 0.36 11.71
CA LEU A 132 -1.44 0.70 10.35
C LEU A 132 -1.35 -0.55 9.46
N TYR A 133 -2.43 -0.88 8.78
CA TYR A 133 -2.44 -1.92 7.76
C TYR A 133 -2.59 -1.29 6.37
N THR A 134 -1.58 -1.42 5.53
CA THR A 134 -1.69 -1.16 4.09
C THR A 134 -1.88 -2.49 3.37
N THR A 135 -3.04 -2.66 2.73
CA THR A 135 -3.38 -3.90 2.05
C THR A 135 -2.78 -3.99 0.66
N SER A 136 -2.37 -2.84 0.11
CA SER A 136 -2.04 -2.73 -1.31
C SER A 136 -3.16 -3.23 -2.21
N ASP A 137 -2.83 -3.74 -3.39
CA ASP A 137 -3.79 -4.24 -4.34
C ASP A 137 -4.25 -5.65 -3.95
N THR A 138 -5.41 -5.74 -3.34
CA THR A 138 -6.00 -7.03 -2.97
C THR A 138 -7.49 -7.06 -3.25
N ILE A 139 -7.99 -8.25 -3.59
CA ILE A 139 -9.42 -8.55 -3.55
C ILE A 139 -9.85 -8.84 -2.12
N CYS A 140 -11.14 -8.83 -1.84
CA CYS A 140 -11.68 -9.17 -0.54
C CYS A 140 -11.48 -10.67 -0.24
N PHE A 141 -10.92 -10.98 0.92
CA PHE A 141 -10.78 -12.35 1.43
C PHE A 141 -10.96 -12.35 2.95
N LYS A 142 -11.31 -13.51 3.48
CA LYS A 142 -11.48 -13.65 4.93
C LYS A 142 -10.11 -13.74 5.62
N ASN A 143 -9.94 -12.93 6.66
CA ASN A 143 -8.74 -12.90 7.49
C ASN A 143 -9.10 -12.58 8.95
N ASP A 144 -8.10 -12.56 9.82
CA ASP A 144 -8.21 -12.19 11.23
C ASP A 144 -7.31 -10.99 11.61
N TYR A 145 -6.85 -10.25 10.61
CA TYR A 145 -5.99 -9.07 10.80
C TYR A 145 -6.74 -7.97 11.54
N LYS A 146 -6.03 -7.29 12.44
CA LYS A 146 -6.54 -6.15 13.19
C LYS A 146 -5.61 -4.95 13.01
N ALA A 147 -6.21 -3.79 12.83
CA ALA A 147 -5.48 -2.53 12.70
C ALA A 147 -6.37 -1.35 13.13
N ASP A 148 -5.73 -0.29 13.62
CA ASP A 148 -6.42 0.96 13.96
C ASP A 148 -6.62 1.81 12.70
N ILE A 149 -5.63 1.80 11.80
CA ILE A 149 -5.64 2.54 10.54
C ILE A 149 -5.55 1.55 9.38
N LEU A 150 -6.45 1.67 8.43
CA LEU A 150 -6.51 0.79 7.26
C LEU A 150 -6.36 1.60 5.96
N CYS A 151 -5.29 1.36 5.20
CA CYS A 151 -5.13 1.88 3.85
C CYS A 151 -5.55 0.80 2.84
N ILE A 152 -6.64 1.05 2.07
CA ILE A 152 -7.35 0.01 1.32
C ILE A 152 -7.75 0.49 -0.08
N PRO A 153 -7.58 -0.34 -1.14
CA PRO A 153 -8.04 0.01 -2.49
C PRO A 153 -9.57 0.02 -2.57
N VAL A 154 -10.11 0.87 -3.43
CA VAL A 154 -11.57 1.07 -3.56
C VAL A 154 -12.08 1.07 -5.00
N THR A 155 -11.22 0.85 -5.98
CA THR A 155 -11.58 0.99 -7.41
C THR A 155 -12.24 -0.24 -8.01
N GLY A 156 -11.96 -1.44 -7.52
CA GLY A 156 -12.59 -2.69 -7.99
C GLY A 156 -12.04 -3.20 -9.31
N TYR A 157 -12.91 -3.27 -10.31
CA TYR A 157 -12.62 -3.78 -11.68
C TYR A 157 -12.12 -5.24 -11.73
N GLY A 158 -12.33 -6.01 -10.66
CA GLY A 158 -11.84 -7.39 -10.53
C GLY A 158 -10.32 -7.50 -10.33
N LEU A 159 -9.65 -6.38 -10.09
CA LEU A 159 -8.21 -6.29 -9.80
C LEU A 159 -7.97 -6.09 -8.30
N THR A 160 -8.79 -5.25 -7.69
CA THR A 160 -8.75 -4.90 -6.27
C THR A 160 -10.15 -4.91 -5.68
N MET A 161 -10.30 -4.60 -4.40
CA MET A 161 -11.61 -4.41 -3.79
C MET A 161 -12.35 -3.22 -4.39
N SER A 162 -13.66 -3.38 -4.60
CA SER A 162 -14.59 -2.26 -4.79
C SER A 162 -14.86 -1.55 -3.45
N ALA A 163 -15.44 -0.35 -3.49
CA ALA A 163 -15.80 0.38 -2.27
C ALA A 163 -16.75 -0.42 -1.36
N PHE A 164 -17.64 -1.25 -1.94
CA PHE A 164 -18.50 -2.16 -1.18
C PHE A 164 -17.69 -3.22 -0.44
N GLU A 165 -16.77 -3.89 -1.12
CA GLU A 165 -15.91 -4.91 -0.50
C GLU A 165 -14.96 -4.30 0.53
N ALA A 166 -14.41 -3.11 0.24
CA ALA A 166 -13.56 -2.37 1.14
C ALA A 166 -14.26 -1.99 2.46
N SER A 167 -15.56 -1.59 2.38
CA SER A 167 -16.32 -1.30 3.59
C SER A 167 -16.57 -2.53 4.46
N LEU A 168 -16.83 -3.69 3.86
CA LEU A 168 -16.95 -4.96 4.61
C LEU A 168 -15.61 -5.36 5.24
N TYR A 169 -14.53 -5.21 4.47
CA TYR A 169 -13.19 -5.54 4.94
C TYR A 169 -12.74 -4.63 6.10
N ALA A 170 -13.02 -3.32 6.01
CA ALA A 170 -12.73 -2.37 7.09
C ALA A 170 -13.45 -2.74 8.40
N LYS A 171 -14.70 -3.18 8.32
CA LYS A 171 -15.46 -3.67 9.50
C LYS A 171 -14.86 -4.96 10.08
N GLU A 172 -14.41 -5.89 9.23
CA GLU A 172 -13.77 -7.14 9.68
C GLU A 172 -12.42 -6.88 10.37
N VAL A 173 -11.60 -5.98 9.80
CA VAL A 173 -10.35 -5.52 10.40
C VAL A 173 -10.59 -4.77 11.71
N GLY A 174 -11.69 -4.03 11.80
CA GLY A 174 -12.05 -3.22 12.96
C GLY A 174 -11.31 -1.89 13.00
N ALA A 175 -10.96 -1.33 11.81
CA ALA A 175 -10.26 -0.07 11.69
C ALA A 175 -11.07 1.10 12.27
N VAL A 176 -10.38 1.97 12.99
CA VAL A 176 -10.93 3.22 13.52
C VAL A 176 -10.89 4.33 12.46
N LEU A 177 -9.90 4.26 11.57
CA LEU A 177 -9.75 5.16 10.43
C LEU A 177 -9.42 4.36 9.18
N THR A 178 -10.14 4.62 8.09
CA THR A 178 -9.89 4.02 6.77
C THR A 178 -9.44 5.09 5.79
N ILE A 179 -8.33 4.85 5.09
CA ILE A 179 -7.79 5.73 4.06
C ILE A 179 -7.88 5.02 2.72
N PRO A 180 -8.75 5.46 1.80
CA PRO A 180 -8.82 4.92 0.45
C PRO A 180 -7.54 5.18 -0.32
N ILE A 181 -7.03 4.15 -1.01
CA ILE A 181 -5.86 4.19 -1.89
C ILE A 181 -6.20 3.64 -3.28
N HIS A 182 -5.22 3.59 -4.18
CA HIS A 182 -5.34 3.06 -5.54
C HIS A 182 -6.38 3.79 -6.41
N MET A 183 -6.40 5.13 -6.35
CA MET A 183 -7.44 5.95 -6.98
C MET A 183 -6.96 6.78 -8.18
N ASP A 184 -5.72 6.61 -8.63
CA ASP A 184 -5.08 7.52 -9.58
C ASP A 184 -5.03 7.04 -11.02
N ASN A 185 -5.38 5.77 -11.28
CA ASN A 185 -5.34 5.19 -12.61
C ASN A 185 -6.58 5.62 -13.41
N THR A 186 -6.37 6.42 -14.46
CA THR A 186 -7.45 6.92 -15.32
C THR A 186 -8.16 5.85 -16.13
N ALA A 187 -7.56 4.67 -16.31
CA ALA A 187 -8.21 3.52 -16.93
C ALA A 187 -9.22 2.83 -15.97
N PHE A 188 -9.04 3.02 -14.67
CA PHE A 188 -9.87 2.46 -13.60
C PHE A 188 -10.22 3.57 -12.59
N PRO A 189 -11.02 4.57 -13.00
CA PRO A 189 -11.30 5.73 -12.16
C PRO A 189 -12.17 5.34 -10.94
N PRO A 190 -11.92 5.94 -9.77
CA PRO A 190 -12.79 5.76 -8.62
C PRO A 190 -14.15 6.44 -8.84
N ASP A 191 -15.20 5.84 -8.30
CA ASP A 191 -16.50 6.52 -8.13
C ASP A 191 -16.58 7.06 -6.69
N PHE A 192 -16.24 8.32 -6.51
CA PHE A 192 -16.22 8.96 -5.19
C PHE A 192 -17.60 9.00 -4.51
N ASN A 193 -18.68 9.06 -5.28
CA ASN A 193 -20.03 9.04 -4.70
C ASN A 193 -20.32 7.64 -4.16
N PHE A 194 -19.98 6.60 -4.90
CA PHE A 194 -20.14 5.21 -4.47
C PHE A 194 -19.25 4.88 -3.27
N ILE A 195 -18.01 5.40 -3.23
CA ILE A 195 -17.12 5.23 -2.07
C ILE A 195 -17.78 5.80 -0.81
N LYS A 196 -18.23 7.06 -0.85
CA LYS A 196 -18.90 7.72 0.26
C LYS A 196 -20.18 6.98 0.68
N GLU A 197 -21.05 6.65 -0.28
CA GLU A 197 -22.28 5.90 -0.02
C GLU A 197 -22.00 4.59 0.71
N MET A 198 -21.00 3.81 0.27
CA MET A 198 -20.70 2.52 0.88
C MET A 198 -20.09 2.67 2.27
N PHE A 199 -19.15 3.60 2.46
CA PHE A 199 -18.53 3.80 3.77
C PHE A 199 -19.53 4.33 4.80
N GLU A 200 -20.37 5.29 4.43
CA GLU A 200 -21.45 5.79 5.29
C GLU A 200 -22.48 4.70 5.61
N LYS A 201 -22.91 3.93 4.61
CA LYS A 201 -23.88 2.84 4.78
C LYS A 201 -23.40 1.75 5.75
N TYR A 202 -22.11 1.47 5.74
CA TYR A 202 -21.49 0.45 6.59
C TYR A 202 -20.83 1.04 7.85
N GLU A 203 -21.06 2.32 8.12
CA GLU A 203 -20.52 3.01 9.31
C GLU A 203 -18.99 2.85 9.43
N VAL A 204 -18.28 3.07 8.32
CA VAL A 204 -16.82 3.08 8.26
C VAL A 204 -16.35 4.53 8.38
N GLU A 205 -15.56 4.82 9.40
CA GLU A 205 -14.89 6.13 9.50
C GLU A 205 -13.75 6.19 8.47
N TYR A 206 -13.72 7.27 7.68
CA TYR A 206 -12.76 7.37 6.58
C TYR A 206 -12.30 8.80 6.33
N GLU A 207 -11.10 8.92 5.76
CA GLU A 207 -10.53 10.15 5.23
C GLU A 207 -10.03 9.92 3.81
N ILE A 208 -10.50 10.70 2.85
CA ILE A 208 -10.02 10.66 1.46
C ILE A 208 -8.94 11.72 1.32
N LEU A 209 -7.69 11.27 1.22
CA LEU A 209 -6.54 12.14 1.04
C LEU A 209 -6.26 12.36 -0.46
N ASP A 210 -6.01 13.60 -0.83
CA ASP A 210 -5.41 13.94 -2.12
C ASP A 210 -3.92 13.53 -2.15
N ASN A 211 -3.33 13.48 -3.34
CA ASN A 211 -1.89 13.25 -3.45
C ASN A 211 -1.12 14.41 -2.80
N ASP A 212 -0.06 14.08 -2.10
CA ASP A 212 0.79 14.99 -1.30
C ASP A 212 0.14 15.49 0.00
N GLU A 213 -1.09 15.03 0.31
CA GLU A 213 -1.76 15.34 1.57
C GLU A 213 -1.33 14.38 2.68
N SER A 214 -1.37 14.89 3.93
CA SER A 214 -0.95 14.15 5.11
C SER A 214 -2.01 14.20 6.19
N ILE A 215 -2.11 13.13 6.98
CA ILE A 215 -2.88 13.07 8.21
C ILE A 215 -1.98 12.64 9.37
N GLU A 216 -2.22 13.21 10.55
CA GLU A 216 -1.58 12.79 11.79
C GLU A 216 -2.59 12.04 12.67
N VAL A 217 -2.19 10.87 13.15
CA VAL A 217 -2.98 10.03 14.06
C VAL A 217 -2.21 9.93 15.38
N GLU A 218 -2.88 10.34 16.45
CA GLU A 218 -2.33 10.35 17.83
C GLU A 218 -2.40 8.98 18.51
#